data_9699de162dc037c3e381362c8ec5b335
#
_entry.id   9699de162dc037c3e381362c8ec5b335
#
_cell.length_a   1.000
_cell.length_b   1.000
_cell.length_c   1.000
_cell.angle_alpha   90.00
_cell.angle_beta   90.00
_cell.angle_gamma   90.00
#
_symmetry.space_group_name_H-M   'P 1'
#
loop_
_entity.id
_entity.type
_entity.pdbx_description
1 polymer ?
#
loop_
_entity_poly.entity_id
_entity_poly.type
_entity_poly.pdbx_seq_one_letter_code
_entity_poly.pdbx_strand_id
1 'polypeptide(L)'
;MLFRSLGLGRFELRYLRDKQQREVDFVVIRDRKPWFLVEVKNAETSLSPTLRYYQAQLKAPHAFQVVMELPFEDADCFREKQPVVVPARTFLSQLL
;
A
#
# COMPACT_ATOMS: atom_id res chain seq x y z
N MET A 1 13.78 6.51 -5.72
CA MET A 1 12.39 6.24 -5.35
C MET A 1 11.46 7.33 -5.83
N LEU A 2 10.27 6.95 -6.20
CA LEU A 2 9.29 7.83 -6.79
C LEU A 2 9.08 9.12 -6.02
N PHE A 3 8.81 9.03 -4.72
CA PHE A 3 8.45 10.23 -4.00
C PHE A 3 9.61 11.15 -3.66
N ARG A 4 10.83 10.75 -3.90
CA ARG A 4 11.96 11.65 -3.69
C ARG A 4 12.42 12.29 -4.98
N SER A 5 12.51 11.47 -6.01
CA SER A 5 13.16 11.89 -7.23
C SER A 5 12.32 12.82 -8.10
N LEU A 6 11.01 12.73 -7.99
CA LEU A 6 10.14 13.52 -8.84
C LEU A 6 9.88 14.92 -8.32
N GLY A 7 9.98 15.14 -7.02
CA GLY A 7 9.70 16.44 -6.44
C GLY A 7 8.29 16.95 -6.71
N LEU A 8 7.36 16.05 -6.96
CA LEU A 8 5.98 16.40 -7.29
C LEU A 8 5.10 16.27 -6.06
N GLY A 9 4.78 17.37 -5.44
CA GLY A 9 3.95 17.39 -4.26
C GLY A 9 4.72 17.03 -3.00
N ARG A 10 3.99 16.88 -1.91
CA ARG A 10 4.55 16.54 -0.61
C ARG A 10 4.18 15.11 -0.26
N PHE A 11 5.18 14.32 0.05
CA PHE A 11 5.00 12.94 0.44
C PHE A 11 5.44 12.72 1.87
N GLU A 12 4.62 12.02 2.63
CA GLU A 12 4.95 11.58 3.99
C GLU A 12 4.72 10.09 4.10
N LEU A 13 5.58 9.45 4.86
CA LEU A 13 5.44 8.03 5.18
C LEU A 13 5.05 7.94 6.64
N ARG A 14 3.95 7.25 6.93
CA ARG A 14 3.47 7.08 8.29
C ARG A 14 3.17 5.62 8.58
N TYR A 15 3.32 5.28 9.84
CA TYR A 15 2.99 3.98 10.38
C TYR A 15 1.62 4.06 11.06
N LEU A 16 0.79 3.04 10.86
CA LEU A 16 -0.56 3.05 11.42
C LEU A 16 -0.73 1.94 12.44
N ARG A 17 -1.21 2.30 13.61
CA ARG A 17 -1.61 1.36 14.65
C ARG A 17 -2.71 2.00 15.49
N ASP A 18 -3.77 1.24 15.80
CA ASP A 18 -4.81 1.73 16.69
C ASP A 18 -4.77 1.04 18.05
N LYS A 19 -5.72 1.38 18.92
CA LYS A 19 -5.79 0.84 20.28
C LYS A 19 -6.09 -0.65 20.31
N GLN A 20 -6.65 -1.20 19.24
CA GLN A 20 -6.96 -2.61 19.11
C GLN A 20 -5.83 -3.37 18.44
N GLN A 21 -4.70 -2.72 18.30
CA GLN A 21 -3.48 -3.26 17.71
C GLN A 21 -3.65 -3.66 16.24
N ARG A 22 -4.62 -3.07 15.57
CA ARG A 22 -4.71 -3.18 14.12
C ARG A 22 -3.65 -2.27 13.53
N GLU A 23 -2.85 -2.81 12.66
CA GLU A 23 -1.76 -2.03 12.08
C GLU A 23 -1.62 -2.29 10.59
N VAL A 24 -1.20 -1.24 9.89
CA VAL A 24 -0.78 -1.29 8.52
C VAL A 24 0.67 -0.84 8.52
N ASP A 25 1.52 -1.51 7.74
CA ASP A 25 2.95 -1.25 7.81
C ASP A 25 3.26 0.22 7.51
N PHE A 26 2.63 0.79 6.49
CA PHE A 26 2.74 2.23 6.31
C PHE A 26 1.64 2.77 5.42
N VAL A 27 1.42 4.06 5.56
CA VAL A 27 0.57 4.83 4.68
C VAL A 27 1.40 5.93 4.04
N VAL A 28 1.24 6.12 2.74
CA VAL A 28 1.87 7.20 2.01
C VAL A 28 0.85 8.31 1.84
N ILE A 29 1.21 9.49 2.32
CA ILE A 29 0.37 10.68 2.25
C ILE A 29 0.95 11.59 1.17
N ARG A 30 0.10 12.05 0.27
CA ARG A 30 0.49 12.98 -0.77
C ARG A 30 -0.38 14.23 -0.66
N ASP A 31 0.27 15.39 -0.55
CA ASP A 31 -0.39 16.69 -0.46
C ASP A 31 -1.43 16.70 0.66
N ARG A 32 -1.04 16.15 1.84
CA ARG A 32 -1.84 16.09 3.07
C ARG A 32 -3.03 15.13 3.02
N LYS A 33 -3.11 14.28 2.00
CA LYS A 33 -4.19 13.30 1.88
C LYS A 33 -3.61 11.91 1.77
N PRO A 34 -4.20 10.91 2.43
CA PRO A 34 -3.76 9.53 2.25
C PRO A 34 -3.86 9.14 0.77
N TRP A 35 -2.78 8.61 0.23
CA TRP A 35 -2.75 8.18 -1.17
C TRP A 35 -2.85 6.67 -1.26
N PHE A 36 -1.96 5.96 -0.57
CA PHE A 36 -2.08 4.51 -0.52
C PHE A 36 -1.54 3.95 0.78
N LEU A 37 -2.06 2.76 1.13
CA LEU A 37 -1.63 1.99 2.29
C LEU A 37 -0.88 0.76 1.81
N VAL A 38 0.08 0.30 2.61
CA VAL A 38 0.83 -0.91 2.32
C VAL A 38 0.89 -1.80 3.55
N GLU A 39 0.52 -3.06 3.38
CA GLU A 39 0.70 -4.10 4.37
C GLU A 39 1.52 -5.20 3.75
N VAL A 40 2.65 -5.54 4.38
CA VAL A 40 3.59 -6.52 3.85
C VAL A 40 3.32 -7.88 4.47
N LYS A 41 3.23 -8.91 3.63
CA LYS A 41 3.07 -10.30 4.05
C LYS A 41 4.13 -11.15 3.38
N ASN A 42 4.52 -12.25 4.03
CA ASN A 42 5.48 -13.18 3.43
C ASN A 42 4.85 -13.98 2.29
N ALA A 43 3.79 -14.72 2.59
CA ALA A 43 3.17 -15.62 1.63
C ALA A 43 1.65 -15.55 1.63
N GLU A 44 1.06 -14.85 2.58
CA GLU A 44 -0.38 -14.81 2.75
C GLU A 44 -1.05 -14.02 1.63
N THR A 45 -1.99 -14.66 0.95
CA THR A 45 -2.69 -14.05 -0.18
C THR A 45 -4.13 -13.69 0.12
N SER A 46 -4.65 -14.09 1.29
CA SER A 46 -5.98 -13.66 1.72
C SER A 46 -5.93 -12.21 2.16
N LEU A 47 -6.84 -11.41 1.64
CA LEU A 47 -6.83 -9.99 1.90
C LEU A 47 -7.09 -9.67 3.37
N SER A 48 -6.23 -8.84 3.94
CA SER A 48 -6.29 -8.46 5.35
C SER A 48 -7.53 -7.61 5.65
N PRO A 49 -8.33 -8.00 6.66
CA PRO A 49 -9.45 -7.15 7.09
C PRO A 49 -8.97 -5.80 7.62
N THR A 50 -7.80 -5.75 8.22
CA THR A 50 -7.22 -4.51 8.73
C THR A 50 -6.94 -3.53 7.59
N LEU A 51 -6.43 -4.01 6.47
CA LEU A 51 -6.18 -3.18 5.31
C LEU A 51 -7.46 -2.58 4.76
N ARG A 52 -8.53 -3.41 4.66
CA ARG A 52 -9.84 -2.91 4.24
C ARG A 52 -10.38 -1.85 5.19
N TYR A 53 -10.23 -2.11 6.49
CA TYR A 53 -10.72 -1.20 7.51
C TYR A 53 -10.07 0.17 7.38
N TYR A 54 -8.74 0.21 7.30
CA TYR A 54 -8.04 1.48 7.23
C TYR A 54 -8.21 2.19 5.89
N GLN A 55 -8.34 1.44 4.80
CA GLN A 55 -8.64 2.09 3.54
C GLN A 55 -9.97 2.86 3.61
N ALA A 56 -10.98 2.26 4.22
CA ALA A 56 -12.28 2.90 4.39
C ALA A 56 -12.19 4.10 5.35
N GLN A 57 -11.50 3.92 6.48
CA GLN A 57 -11.38 4.98 7.48
C GLN A 57 -10.63 6.20 6.95
N LEU A 58 -9.56 5.99 6.21
CA LEU A 58 -8.72 7.06 5.70
C LEU A 58 -9.16 7.55 4.33
N LYS A 59 -10.11 6.88 3.72
CA LYS A 59 -10.58 7.18 2.36
C LYS A 59 -9.42 7.23 1.36
N ALA A 60 -8.47 6.30 1.54
CA ALA A 60 -7.34 6.20 0.64
C ALA A 60 -7.78 5.57 -0.68
N PRO A 61 -7.42 6.15 -1.82
CA PRO A 61 -7.83 5.58 -3.12
C PRO A 61 -7.19 4.24 -3.42
N HIS A 62 -6.05 3.92 -2.80
CA HIS A 62 -5.36 2.67 -3.06
C HIS A 62 -4.93 1.99 -1.76
N ALA A 63 -4.91 0.67 -1.77
CA ALA A 63 -4.40 -0.12 -0.65
C ALA A 63 -3.83 -1.42 -1.21
N PHE A 64 -2.61 -1.75 -0.79
CA PHE A 64 -1.86 -2.88 -1.32
C PHE A 64 -1.47 -3.84 -0.21
N GLN A 65 -1.80 -5.11 -0.38
CA GLN A 65 -1.20 -6.18 0.39
C GLN A 65 -0.06 -6.74 -0.43
N VAL A 66 1.15 -6.41 -0.05
CA VAL A 66 2.36 -6.72 -0.80
C VAL A 66 2.92 -8.03 -0.28
N VAL A 67 3.01 -9.04 -1.15
CA VAL A 67 3.39 -10.40 -0.76
C VAL A 67 4.80 -10.70 -1.28
N MET A 68 5.70 -10.99 -0.34
CA MET A 68 7.13 -11.16 -0.65
C MET A 68 7.44 -12.39 -1.48
N GLU A 69 6.74 -13.50 -1.24
CA GLU A 69 7.06 -14.77 -1.87
C GLU A 69 6.35 -15.01 -3.22
N LEU A 70 5.48 -14.10 -3.63
CA LEU A 70 4.86 -14.24 -4.94
C LEU A 70 5.83 -13.84 -6.05
N PRO A 71 5.79 -14.55 -7.21
CA PRO A 71 6.60 -14.18 -8.35
C PRO A 71 6.11 -12.87 -8.98
N PHE A 72 7.00 -12.24 -9.73
CA PHE A 72 6.64 -11.03 -10.48
C PHE A 72 5.45 -11.29 -11.39
N GLU A 73 4.55 -10.32 -11.44
CA GLU A 73 3.39 -10.35 -12.31
C GLU A 73 3.30 -9.01 -13.04
N ASP A 74 3.11 -9.06 -14.35
CA ASP A 74 3.03 -7.85 -15.15
C ASP A 74 1.62 -7.26 -15.07
N ALA A 75 1.43 -6.37 -14.11
CA ALA A 75 0.14 -5.74 -13.86
C ALA A 75 0.34 -4.33 -13.34
N ASP A 76 -0.60 -3.44 -13.66
CA ASP A 76 -0.60 -2.10 -13.09
C ASP A 76 -1.45 -2.13 -11.82
N CYS A 77 -0.78 -2.23 -10.66
CA CYS A 77 -1.47 -2.39 -9.39
C CYS A 77 -2.30 -1.18 -9.00
N PHE A 78 -2.01 -0.01 -9.53
CA PHE A 78 -2.81 1.19 -9.26
C PHE A 78 -4.12 1.21 -10.05
N ARG A 79 -4.24 0.39 -11.08
CA ARG A 79 -5.47 0.27 -11.86
C ARG A 79 -6.35 -0.88 -11.43
N GLU A 80 -5.82 -1.77 -10.59
CA GLU A 80 -6.58 -2.90 -10.09
C GLU A 80 -7.64 -2.44 -9.09
N LYS A 81 -8.66 -3.27 -8.92
CA LYS A 81 -9.70 -3.01 -7.92
C LYS A 81 -9.08 -3.06 -6.53
N GLN A 82 -9.31 -2.01 -5.75
CA GLN A 82 -8.69 -1.85 -4.44
C GLN A 82 -9.60 -2.34 -3.31
N PRO A 83 -9.05 -2.89 -2.23
CA PRO A 83 -7.62 -3.17 -2.03
C PRO A 83 -7.18 -4.39 -2.84
N VAL A 84 -5.91 -4.47 -3.15
CA VAL A 84 -5.39 -5.54 -4.02
C VAL A 84 -4.22 -6.26 -3.36
N VAL A 85 -4.14 -7.57 -3.60
CA VAL A 85 -2.99 -8.40 -3.23
C VAL A 85 -2.05 -8.40 -4.41
N VAL A 86 -0.80 -8.02 -4.19
CA VAL A 86 0.16 -7.86 -5.28
C VAL A 86 1.54 -8.39 -4.88
N PRO A 87 2.27 -9.03 -5.81
CA PRO A 87 3.64 -9.44 -5.52
C PRO A 87 4.52 -8.22 -5.20
N ALA A 88 5.42 -8.37 -4.23
CA ALA A 88 6.32 -7.29 -3.86
C ALA A 88 7.14 -6.83 -5.06
N ARG A 89 7.59 -7.76 -5.89
CA ARG A 89 8.38 -7.43 -7.08
C ARG A 89 7.60 -6.57 -8.06
N THR A 90 6.31 -6.88 -8.26
CA THR A 90 5.44 -6.10 -9.12
C THR A 90 5.23 -4.70 -8.56
N PHE A 91 4.88 -4.63 -7.28
CA PHE A 91 4.62 -3.35 -6.62
C PHE A 91 5.84 -2.43 -6.69
N LEU A 92 7.00 -2.95 -6.30
CA LEU A 92 8.23 -2.16 -6.29
C LEU A 92 8.62 -1.69 -7.69
N SER A 93 8.37 -2.50 -8.71
CA SER A 93 8.70 -2.10 -10.09
C SER A 93 7.92 -0.88 -10.55
N GLN A 94 6.78 -0.61 -9.94
CA GLN A 94 5.93 0.52 -10.31
C GLN A 94 6.22 1.77 -9.51
N LEU A 95 7.04 1.67 -8.48
CA LEU A 95 7.45 2.81 -7.67
C LEU A 95 8.82 3.38 -8.09
N LEU A 96 9.55 2.65 -8.89
CA LEU A 96 10.92 3.02 -9.28
C LEU A 96 10.98 3.71 -10.62
#